data_617b15e2b930b994b24b02df171220bc
#
_entry.id   617b15e2b930b994b24b02df171220bc
#
_cell.length_a   1.000
_cell.length_b   1.000
_cell.length_c   1.000
_cell.angle_alpha   90.00
_cell.angle_beta   90.00
_cell.angle_gamma   90.00
#
_symmetry.space_group_name_H-M   'P 1'
#
loop_
_entity.id
_entity.type
_entity.pdbx_description
1 polymer ?
#
loop_
_entity_poly.entity_id
_entity_poly.type
_entity_poly.pdbx_seq_one_letter_code
_entity_poly.pdbx_strand_id
1 'polypeptide(L)'
;MTTSRRNFIAGATALAAAPALPAVTTAEHHWSDVRLAVATYSLRKFSRSQAIEIVKNLGIKYVNVKAFHMPYYLSKEDLTAARKEFEKAGLTIVSGGNIGLGEDDEDFVRYHLEYAKNAGIPTVVCAPTHNNLGYIEKYAKQFDLKIAIHNHGPEDDHYPNGASVLKRVKNMDPRMGLCLDLGHASRTGVDVIEEIEMAGDRLHDIHIKDLTSFTDKGSQVEVGKGAMPVARVFATLKKIKYPGVVGLEYEINANAPQAGMAESFSYMRGVLDGQRG
;
A
#
# COMPACT_ATOMS: atom_id res chain seq x y z
N MET A 1 -67.43 12.68 -36.08
CA MET A 1 -67.18 13.83 -35.23
C MET A 1 -67.18 13.38 -33.81
N THR A 2 -66.07 13.05 -33.26
CA THR A 2 -65.79 12.98 -31.81
C THR A 2 -64.33 12.69 -31.58
N THR A 3 -63.58 13.65 -31.15
CA THR A 3 -62.16 13.63 -30.80
C THR A 3 -61.97 12.94 -29.48
N SER A 4 -61.19 11.83 -29.45
CA SER A 4 -60.77 11.15 -28.23
C SER A 4 -59.43 11.72 -27.76
N ARG A 5 -59.41 12.30 -26.57
CA ARG A 5 -58.21 12.75 -25.87
C ARG A 5 -57.59 11.55 -25.16
N ARG A 6 -56.37 11.13 -25.56
CA ARG A 6 -55.55 10.18 -24.82
C ARG A 6 -54.82 10.90 -23.69
N ASN A 7 -55.13 10.53 -22.46
CA ASN A 7 -54.39 10.95 -21.27
C ASN A 7 -53.03 10.24 -21.23
N PHE A 8 -51.94 11.01 -21.23
CA PHE A 8 -50.62 10.53 -20.90
C PHE A 8 -50.48 10.54 -19.39
N ILE A 9 -50.37 9.38 -18.78
CA ILE A 9 -49.99 9.24 -17.38
C ILE A 9 -48.45 9.25 -17.33
N ALA A 10 -47.88 10.32 -16.80
CA ALA A 10 -46.45 10.40 -16.48
C ALA A 10 -46.18 9.62 -15.19
N GLY A 11 -45.59 8.46 -15.32
CA GLY A 11 -45.11 7.68 -14.17
C GLY A 11 -43.84 8.31 -13.60
N ALA A 12 -43.95 8.94 -12.43
CA ALA A 12 -42.78 9.39 -11.68
C ALA A 12 -42.13 8.13 -11.01
N THR A 13 -40.97 7.72 -11.52
CA THR A 13 -40.12 6.75 -10.85
C THR A 13 -39.43 7.43 -9.67
N ALA A 14 -39.87 7.09 -8.47
CA ALA A 14 -39.18 7.48 -7.24
C ALA A 14 -37.83 6.75 -7.16
N LEU A 15 -36.73 7.49 -7.29
CA LEU A 15 -35.40 6.97 -6.91
C LEU A 15 -35.42 6.75 -5.38
N ALA A 16 -35.40 5.51 -4.97
CA ALA A 16 -35.17 5.16 -3.56
C ALA A 16 -33.73 5.59 -3.18
N ALA A 17 -33.62 6.56 -2.28
CA ALA A 17 -32.36 6.93 -1.68
C ALA A 17 -31.81 5.72 -0.89
N ALA A 18 -30.62 5.27 -1.24
CA ALA A 18 -29.91 4.26 -0.45
C ALA A 18 -29.68 4.81 0.98
N PRO A 19 -29.85 3.96 2.02
CA PRO A 19 -29.60 4.41 3.39
C PRO A 19 -28.15 4.86 3.53
N ALA A 20 -27.94 6.07 4.02
CA ALA A 20 -26.62 6.58 4.39
C ALA A 20 -26.06 5.69 5.50
N LEU A 21 -24.89 5.11 5.26
CA LEU A 21 -24.14 4.41 6.30
C LEU A 21 -23.91 5.38 7.46
N PRO A 22 -24.07 4.94 8.73
CA PRO A 22 -23.82 5.79 9.88
C PRO A 22 -22.38 6.30 9.83
N ALA A 23 -22.21 7.61 9.98
CA ALA A 23 -20.90 8.22 10.10
C ALA A 23 -20.18 7.57 11.31
N VAL A 24 -19.11 6.85 11.04
CA VAL A 24 -18.23 6.36 12.09
C VAL A 24 -17.64 7.59 12.75
N THR A 25 -18.11 7.92 13.95
CA THR A 25 -17.48 8.94 14.78
C THR A 25 -16.05 8.49 15.04
N THR A 26 -15.08 9.16 14.42
CA THR A 26 -13.67 8.96 14.68
C THR A 26 -13.35 9.49 16.08
N ALA A 27 -13.57 8.66 17.13
CA ALA A 27 -12.78 8.81 18.33
C ALA A 27 -11.32 8.80 17.87
N GLU A 28 -10.51 9.77 18.30
CA GLU A 28 -9.06 9.74 18.07
C GLU A 28 -8.52 8.50 18.77
N HIS A 29 -8.52 7.39 18.06
CA HIS A 29 -7.90 6.17 18.53
C HIS A 29 -6.39 6.40 18.48
N HIS A 30 -5.78 6.59 19.65
CA HIS A 30 -4.34 6.43 19.83
C HIS A 30 -3.99 4.96 19.51
N TRP A 31 -3.77 4.68 18.24
CA TRP A 31 -3.22 3.41 17.75
C TRP A 31 -1.76 3.38 18.19
N SER A 32 -1.50 2.81 19.35
CA SER A 32 -0.23 3.07 20.02
C SER A 32 0.99 2.54 19.27
N ASP A 33 0.90 1.50 18.40
CA ASP A 33 2.13 0.85 17.94
C ASP A 33 2.16 0.37 16.48
N VAL A 34 1.03 0.10 15.81
CA VAL A 34 0.99 -0.30 14.39
C VAL A 34 0.08 0.63 13.59
N ARG A 35 0.64 1.31 12.60
CA ARG A 35 -0.08 2.27 11.77
C ARG A 35 -0.54 1.59 10.48
N LEU A 36 -1.84 1.65 10.18
CA LEU A 36 -2.40 1.11 8.96
C LEU A 36 -2.35 2.14 7.82
N ALA A 37 -2.04 1.67 6.61
CA ALA A 37 -1.96 2.47 5.40
C ALA A 37 -2.70 1.81 4.23
N VAL A 38 -2.98 2.59 3.18
CA VAL A 38 -3.44 2.07 1.89
C VAL A 38 -2.28 2.12 0.90
N ALA A 39 -1.94 0.98 0.29
CA ALA A 39 -1.18 0.98 -0.95
C ALA A 39 -2.13 1.37 -2.09
N THR A 40 -1.92 2.54 -2.71
CA THR A 40 -2.88 3.07 -3.68
C THR A 40 -2.95 2.27 -4.99
N TYR A 41 -2.14 1.22 -5.15
CA TYR A 41 -2.33 0.19 -6.17
C TYR A 41 -3.72 -0.46 -6.08
N SER A 42 -4.24 -0.63 -4.88
CA SER A 42 -5.61 -1.07 -4.63
C SER A 42 -6.66 -0.23 -5.38
N LEU A 43 -6.32 1.03 -5.65
CA LEU A 43 -7.19 2.03 -6.27
C LEU A 43 -6.77 2.42 -7.70
N ARG A 44 -6.02 1.56 -8.39
CA ARG A 44 -5.42 1.81 -9.71
C ARG A 44 -6.40 2.13 -10.85
N LYS A 45 -7.69 1.88 -10.64
CA LYS A 45 -8.77 2.20 -11.59
C LYS A 45 -9.47 3.53 -11.32
N PHE A 46 -9.06 4.24 -10.27
CA PHE A 46 -9.67 5.49 -9.83
C PHE A 46 -8.71 6.65 -10.10
N SER A 47 -9.25 7.85 -10.31
CA SER A 47 -8.47 9.08 -10.36
C SER A 47 -7.86 9.38 -8.99
N ARG A 48 -6.85 10.27 -8.94
CA ARG A 48 -6.24 10.70 -7.67
C ARG A 48 -7.28 11.25 -6.69
N SER A 49 -8.18 12.11 -7.13
CA SER A 49 -9.23 12.68 -6.28
C SER A 49 -10.18 11.62 -5.72
N GLN A 50 -10.60 10.65 -6.55
CA GLN A 50 -11.43 9.53 -6.10
C GLN A 50 -10.68 8.63 -5.11
N ALA A 51 -9.39 8.33 -5.37
CA ALA A 51 -8.58 7.55 -4.46
C ALA A 51 -8.42 8.23 -3.09
N ILE A 52 -8.19 9.54 -3.06
CA ILE A 52 -8.14 10.34 -1.83
C ILE A 52 -9.46 10.21 -1.05
N GLU A 53 -10.61 10.39 -1.69
CA GLU A 53 -11.91 10.28 -1.02
C GLU A 53 -12.17 8.85 -0.49
N ILE A 54 -11.81 7.82 -1.25
CA ILE A 54 -11.93 6.43 -0.79
C ILE A 54 -11.08 6.20 0.46
N VAL A 55 -9.82 6.62 0.47
CA VAL A 55 -8.92 6.45 1.64
C VAL A 55 -9.47 7.18 2.86
N LYS A 56 -9.98 8.41 2.70
CA LYS A 56 -10.64 9.15 3.77
C LYS A 56 -11.85 8.41 4.34
N ASN A 57 -12.71 7.89 3.46
CA ASN A 57 -13.92 7.16 3.87
C ASN A 57 -13.59 5.85 4.59
N LEU A 58 -12.42 5.25 4.32
CA LEU A 58 -11.90 4.11 5.06
C LEU A 58 -11.35 4.51 6.45
N GLY A 59 -11.26 5.80 6.77
CA GLY A 59 -10.70 6.31 8.02
C GLY A 59 -9.18 6.05 8.15
N ILE A 60 -8.47 5.98 7.01
CA ILE A 60 -7.01 5.77 6.97
C ILE A 60 -6.31 7.11 6.72
N LYS A 61 -5.19 7.34 7.41
CA LYS A 61 -4.40 8.58 7.30
C LYS A 61 -3.14 8.43 6.47
N TYR A 62 -2.64 7.21 6.26
CA TYR A 62 -1.34 6.95 5.64
C TYR A 62 -1.51 6.26 4.29
N VAL A 63 -0.67 6.65 3.32
CA VAL A 63 -0.69 6.06 1.98
C VAL A 63 0.71 5.73 1.47
N ASN A 64 0.82 4.57 0.82
CA ASN A 64 1.86 4.29 -0.16
C ASN A 64 1.31 4.71 -1.53
N VAL A 65 1.90 5.77 -2.14
CA VAL A 65 1.36 6.32 -3.38
C VAL A 65 1.97 5.65 -4.61
N LYS A 66 1.12 5.32 -5.59
CA LYS A 66 1.53 4.75 -6.88
C LYS A 66 1.58 5.82 -7.99
N ALA A 67 2.35 5.53 -9.04
CA ALA A 67 2.44 6.37 -10.24
C ALA A 67 1.10 6.60 -10.95
N PHE A 68 0.08 5.78 -10.73
CA PHE A 68 -1.29 6.03 -11.20
C PHE A 68 -1.86 7.35 -10.66
N HIS A 69 -1.47 7.73 -9.44
CA HIS A 69 -1.97 8.91 -8.75
C HIS A 69 -0.95 10.06 -8.71
N MET A 70 0.35 9.75 -8.90
CA MET A 70 1.43 10.72 -9.03
C MET A 70 2.38 10.26 -10.16
N PRO A 71 2.02 10.51 -11.45
CA PRO A 71 2.80 10.03 -12.59
C PRO A 71 4.24 10.54 -12.64
N TYR A 72 5.16 9.72 -13.14
CA TYR A 72 6.60 10.03 -13.24
C TYR A 72 6.91 11.22 -14.14
N TYR A 73 6.07 11.48 -15.15
CA TYR A 73 6.26 12.55 -16.13
C TYR A 73 5.83 13.94 -15.62
N LEU A 74 5.28 14.05 -14.41
CA LEU A 74 4.87 15.33 -13.85
C LEU A 74 6.08 16.21 -13.54
N SER A 75 5.94 17.52 -13.74
CA SER A 75 6.91 18.51 -13.29
C SER A 75 7.04 18.51 -11.77
N LYS A 76 8.11 19.07 -11.24
CA LYS A 76 8.30 19.22 -9.80
C LYS A 76 7.17 20.03 -9.15
N GLU A 77 6.69 21.04 -9.84
CA GLU A 77 5.58 21.90 -9.44
C GLU A 77 4.27 21.10 -9.36
N ASP A 78 4.00 20.28 -10.40
CA ASP A 78 2.79 19.43 -10.44
C ASP A 78 2.86 18.29 -9.41
N LEU A 79 4.02 17.69 -9.18
CA LEU A 79 4.23 16.72 -8.10
C LEU A 79 3.97 17.37 -6.72
N THR A 80 4.43 18.60 -6.52
CA THR A 80 4.15 19.36 -5.30
C THR A 80 2.66 19.65 -5.15
N ALA A 81 1.99 20.04 -6.23
CA ALA A 81 0.54 20.26 -6.22
C ALA A 81 -0.22 18.97 -5.91
N ALA A 82 0.15 17.87 -6.55
CA ALA A 82 -0.44 16.55 -6.29
C ALA A 82 -0.28 16.12 -4.82
N ARG A 83 0.91 16.27 -4.24
CA ARG A 83 1.16 16.00 -2.82
C ARG A 83 0.25 16.84 -1.91
N LYS A 84 0.11 18.13 -2.21
CA LYS A 84 -0.77 19.02 -1.44
C LYS A 84 -2.24 18.61 -1.47
N GLU A 85 -2.71 17.89 -2.51
CA GLU A 85 -4.07 17.35 -2.53
C GLU A 85 -4.25 16.28 -1.43
N PHE A 86 -3.28 15.37 -1.26
CA PHE A 86 -3.27 14.40 -0.15
C PHE A 86 -3.21 15.11 1.21
N GLU A 87 -2.29 16.06 1.38
CA GLU A 87 -2.11 16.81 2.64
C GLU A 87 -3.39 17.57 3.04
N LYS A 88 -4.05 18.26 2.10
CA LYS A 88 -5.31 18.97 2.33
C LYS A 88 -6.45 18.04 2.74
N ALA A 89 -6.39 16.80 2.30
CA ALA A 89 -7.35 15.76 2.67
C ALA A 89 -7.03 15.10 4.04
N GLY A 90 -5.95 15.52 4.72
CA GLY A 90 -5.48 14.94 5.96
C GLY A 90 -4.72 13.63 5.79
N LEU A 91 -4.27 13.33 4.56
CA LEU A 91 -3.51 12.12 4.25
C LEU A 91 -2.01 12.41 4.22
N THR A 92 -1.23 11.48 4.76
CA THR A 92 0.24 11.54 4.76
C THR A 92 0.80 10.49 3.81
N ILE A 93 1.59 10.92 2.83
CA ILE A 93 2.39 10.03 1.99
C ILE A 93 3.58 9.56 2.82
N VAL A 94 3.62 8.28 3.15
CA VAL A 94 4.70 7.66 3.96
C VAL A 94 5.66 6.83 3.11
N SER A 95 5.20 6.34 1.99
CA SER A 95 6.00 5.65 0.99
C SER A 95 5.40 5.80 -0.41
N GLY A 96 6.13 5.38 -1.42
CA GLY A 96 5.63 5.36 -2.79
C GLY A 96 6.29 4.27 -3.61
N GLY A 97 5.53 3.72 -4.53
CA GLY A 97 5.94 2.57 -5.36
C GLY A 97 4.89 1.46 -5.30
N ASN A 98 5.09 0.29 -5.87
CA ASN A 98 6.37 -0.25 -6.32
C ASN A 98 6.86 0.46 -7.59
N ILE A 99 8.07 1.02 -7.56
CA ILE A 99 8.74 1.59 -8.73
C ILE A 99 9.59 0.49 -9.35
N GLY A 100 9.32 0.16 -10.63
CA GLY A 100 10.13 -0.78 -11.37
C GLY A 100 11.49 -0.16 -11.70
N LEU A 101 12.55 -0.68 -11.13
CA LEU A 101 13.94 -0.28 -11.40
C LEU A 101 14.68 -1.43 -12.10
N GLY A 102 14.07 -1.99 -13.16
CA GLY A 102 14.55 -3.18 -13.86
C GLY A 102 15.69 -2.94 -14.86
N GLU A 103 16.15 -1.70 -15.03
CA GLU A 103 17.22 -1.36 -15.96
C GLU A 103 18.54 -1.11 -15.23
N ASP A 104 19.63 -1.70 -15.73
CA ASP A 104 20.99 -1.54 -15.18
C ASP A 104 21.64 -0.24 -15.70
N ASP A 105 20.87 0.85 -15.71
CA ASP A 105 21.25 2.17 -16.19
C ASP A 105 21.21 3.20 -15.07
N GLU A 106 22.30 3.95 -14.91
CA GLU A 106 22.44 4.92 -13.82
C GLU A 106 21.50 6.12 -13.97
N ASP A 107 21.30 6.63 -15.19
CA ASP A 107 20.42 7.76 -15.44
C ASP A 107 18.95 7.39 -15.25
N PHE A 108 18.58 6.16 -15.61
CA PHE A 108 17.26 5.60 -15.33
C PHE A 108 16.98 5.55 -13.83
N VAL A 109 17.91 5.01 -13.04
CA VAL A 109 17.79 4.97 -11.57
C VAL A 109 17.71 6.38 -10.99
N ARG A 110 18.61 7.29 -11.41
CA ARG A 110 18.63 8.69 -10.96
C ARG A 110 17.28 9.37 -11.22
N TYR A 111 16.74 9.23 -12.43
CA TYR A 111 15.45 9.84 -12.81
C TYR A 111 14.32 9.44 -11.87
N HIS A 112 14.19 8.15 -11.55
CA HIS A 112 13.13 7.66 -10.69
C HIS A 112 13.30 8.04 -9.21
N LEU A 113 14.55 8.08 -8.71
CA LEU A 113 14.80 8.51 -7.33
C LEU A 113 14.69 10.05 -7.18
N GLU A 114 15.07 10.82 -8.19
CA GLU A 114 14.82 12.26 -8.25
C GLU A 114 13.31 12.58 -8.30
N TYR A 115 12.55 11.82 -9.08
CA TYR A 115 11.08 11.88 -9.03
C TYR A 115 10.58 11.70 -7.60
N ALA A 116 10.99 10.63 -6.91
CA ALA A 116 10.55 10.37 -5.54
C ALA A 116 10.88 11.54 -4.60
N LYS A 117 12.09 12.11 -4.72
CA LYS A 117 12.50 13.31 -3.98
C LYS A 117 11.59 14.50 -4.26
N ASN A 118 11.31 14.78 -5.55
CA ASN A 118 10.46 15.90 -5.97
C ASN A 118 9.00 15.71 -5.56
N ALA A 119 8.51 14.47 -5.57
CA ALA A 119 7.18 14.10 -5.09
C ALA A 119 7.03 14.19 -3.56
N GLY A 120 8.13 14.27 -2.82
CA GLY A 120 8.14 14.25 -1.36
C GLY A 120 7.82 12.88 -0.78
N ILE A 121 8.20 11.82 -1.47
CA ILE A 121 8.08 10.42 -1.03
C ILE A 121 9.29 10.08 -0.17
N PRO A 122 9.14 9.84 1.14
CA PRO A 122 10.29 9.61 2.04
C PRO A 122 10.86 8.20 1.95
N THR A 123 10.02 7.21 1.62
CA THR A 123 10.41 5.80 1.46
C THR A 123 10.00 5.31 0.08
N VAL A 124 10.98 4.88 -0.71
CA VAL A 124 10.78 4.40 -2.08
C VAL A 124 10.65 2.88 -2.05
N VAL A 125 9.45 2.38 -2.30
CA VAL A 125 9.23 0.95 -2.55
C VAL A 125 9.59 0.66 -4.00
N CYS A 126 10.49 -0.29 -4.26
CA CYS A 126 11.00 -0.55 -5.61
C CYS A 126 11.34 -2.03 -5.85
N ALA A 127 11.40 -2.38 -7.14
CA ALA A 127 11.86 -3.67 -7.64
C ALA A 127 13.11 -3.46 -8.53
N PRO A 128 14.32 -3.47 -7.95
CA PRO A 128 15.57 -3.29 -8.67
C PRO A 128 16.10 -4.62 -9.22
N THR A 129 17.09 -4.53 -10.13
CA THR A 129 17.97 -5.65 -10.41
C THR A 129 19.06 -5.77 -9.33
N HIS A 130 19.82 -6.86 -9.34
CA HIS A 130 20.99 -6.97 -8.46
C HIS A 130 22.13 -6.03 -8.87
N ASN A 131 22.23 -5.70 -10.16
CA ASN A 131 23.37 -4.96 -10.71
C ASN A 131 23.27 -3.45 -10.46
N ASN A 132 22.05 -2.90 -10.36
CA ASN A 132 21.85 -1.46 -10.18
C ASN A 132 21.76 -1.01 -8.71
N LEU A 133 21.89 -1.93 -7.74
CA LEU A 133 21.84 -1.60 -6.31
C LEU A 133 22.84 -0.53 -5.89
N GLY A 134 24.05 -0.52 -6.50
CA GLY A 134 25.07 0.51 -6.24
C GLY A 134 24.62 1.91 -6.65
N TYR A 135 23.94 2.04 -7.77
CA TYR A 135 23.35 3.32 -8.22
C TYR A 135 22.23 3.76 -7.29
N ILE A 136 21.37 2.83 -6.87
CA ILE A 136 20.27 3.11 -5.94
C ILE A 136 20.81 3.61 -4.60
N GLU A 137 21.82 2.93 -4.02
CA GLU A 137 22.46 3.38 -2.78
C GLU A 137 23.09 4.78 -2.91
N LYS A 138 23.76 5.05 -4.04
CA LYS A 138 24.34 6.37 -4.33
C LYS A 138 23.27 7.47 -4.26
N TYR A 139 22.17 7.30 -4.97
CA TYR A 139 21.11 8.32 -5.02
C TYR A 139 20.21 8.32 -3.79
N ALA A 140 20.03 7.18 -3.09
CA ALA A 140 19.39 7.14 -1.78
C ALA A 140 20.10 8.05 -0.77
N LYS A 141 21.45 8.01 -0.75
CA LYS A 141 22.27 8.91 0.08
C LYS A 141 22.20 10.36 -0.38
N GLN A 142 22.29 10.61 -1.68
CA GLN A 142 22.28 11.96 -2.25
C GLN A 142 20.94 12.68 -2.01
N PHE A 143 19.83 11.98 -2.12
CA PHE A 143 18.48 12.55 -2.01
C PHE A 143 17.87 12.39 -0.61
N ASP A 144 18.58 11.72 0.31
CA ASP A 144 18.12 11.33 1.65
C ASP A 144 16.79 10.57 1.64
N LEU A 145 16.76 9.49 0.85
CA LEU A 145 15.60 8.61 0.68
C LEU A 145 15.84 7.27 1.37
N LYS A 146 14.82 6.72 2.01
CA LYS A 146 14.81 5.30 2.35
C LYS A 146 14.40 4.49 1.13
N ILE A 147 15.05 3.36 0.95
CA ILE A 147 14.74 2.38 -0.11
C ILE A 147 14.18 1.14 0.54
N ALA A 148 13.05 0.69 0.05
CA ALA A 148 12.35 -0.49 0.52
C ALA A 148 12.17 -1.46 -0.67
N ILE A 149 13.09 -2.41 -0.83
CA ILE A 149 13.04 -3.38 -1.92
C ILE A 149 11.90 -4.36 -1.66
N HIS A 150 11.00 -4.46 -2.63
CA HIS A 150 9.78 -5.25 -2.54
C HIS A 150 10.01 -6.67 -3.05
N ASN A 151 9.59 -7.67 -2.28
CA ASN A 151 9.59 -9.07 -2.71
C ASN A 151 8.27 -9.42 -3.42
N HIS A 152 8.34 -10.31 -4.44
CA HIS A 152 7.19 -10.65 -5.29
C HIS A 152 6.79 -12.14 -5.28
N GLY A 153 7.42 -12.95 -4.43
CA GLY A 153 7.08 -14.37 -4.33
C GLY A 153 7.88 -15.26 -5.29
N PRO A 154 7.47 -16.51 -5.45
CA PRO A 154 8.27 -17.52 -6.16
C PRO A 154 8.49 -17.23 -7.65
N GLU A 155 7.74 -16.28 -8.23
CA GLU A 155 7.92 -15.87 -9.62
C GLU A 155 9.01 -14.79 -9.82
N ASP A 156 9.56 -14.25 -8.76
CA ASP A 156 10.61 -13.23 -8.81
C ASP A 156 11.98 -13.88 -8.61
N ASP A 157 12.77 -13.93 -9.67
CA ASP A 157 14.13 -14.50 -9.64
C ASP A 157 15.12 -13.67 -8.79
N HIS A 158 14.80 -12.39 -8.55
CA HIS A 158 15.67 -11.50 -7.78
C HIS A 158 15.33 -11.50 -6.28
N TYR A 159 14.03 -11.29 -5.98
CA TYR A 159 13.56 -11.06 -4.61
C TYR A 159 12.28 -11.84 -4.31
N PRO A 160 12.34 -13.18 -4.20
CA PRO A 160 11.15 -13.98 -3.88
C PRO A 160 10.61 -13.72 -2.46
N ASN A 161 11.47 -13.40 -1.49
CA ASN A 161 11.12 -13.19 -0.08
C ASN A 161 12.05 -12.18 0.59
N GLY A 162 11.83 -11.86 1.87
CA GLY A 162 12.61 -10.89 2.62
C GLY A 162 14.07 -11.30 2.80
N ALA A 163 14.34 -12.58 3.08
CA ALA A 163 15.70 -13.09 3.23
C ALA A 163 16.56 -12.83 1.99
N SER A 164 15.99 -12.93 0.78
CA SER A 164 16.68 -12.65 -0.48
C SER A 164 17.09 -11.18 -0.60
N VAL A 165 16.23 -10.25 -0.16
CA VAL A 165 16.54 -8.82 -0.09
C VAL A 165 17.63 -8.54 0.94
N LEU A 166 17.47 -9.05 2.17
CA LEU A 166 18.39 -8.81 3.28
C LEU A 166 19.80 -9.31 2.97
N LYS A 167 19.91 -10.43 2.27
CA LYS A 167 21.21 -10.96 1.79
C LYS A 167 21.96 -9.92 0.94
N ARG A 168 21.25 -9.10 0.15
CA ARG A 168 21.85 -8.10 -0.74
C ARG A 168 22.20 -6.80 0.00
N VAL A 169 21.29 -6.34 0.88
CA VAL A 169 21.42 -5.01 1.49
C VAL A 169 22.16 -4.99 2.83
N LYS A 170 22.51 -6.15 3.42
CA LYS A 170 23.09 -6.25 4.77
C LYS A 170 24.34 -5.39 5.00
N ASN A 171 25.17 -5.22 3.98
CA ASN A 171 26.43 -4.46 4.03
C ASN A 171 26.32 -3.08 3.37
N MET A 172 25.13 -2.69 2.92
CA MET A 172 24.86 -1.39 2.29
C MET A 172 24.46 -0.34 3.33
N ASP A 173 24.36 0.91 2.89
CA ASP A 173 23.87 2.01 3.73
C ASP A 173 22.56 1.62 4.43
N PRO A 174 22.32 2.03 5.69
CA PRO A 174 21.08 1.74 6.42
C PRO A 174 19.80 2.21 5.72
N ARG A 175 19.89 3.13 4.76
CA ARG A 175 18.76 3.54 3.92
C ARG A 175 18.27 2.44 2.98
N MET A 176 19.11 1.43 2.71
CA MET A 176 18.75 0.28 1.87
C MET A 176 18.09 -0.80 2.74
N GLY A 177 16.84 -1.14 2.48
CA GLY A 177 16.06 -2.08 3.28
C GLY A 177 14.98 -2.80 2.49
N LEU A 178 14.01 -3.33 3.21
CA LEU A 178 12.99 -4.23 2.75
C LEU A 178 11.59 -3.59 2.84
N CYS A 179 10.80 -3.71 1.80
CA CYS A 179 9.36 -3.70 1.85
C CYS A 179 8.90 -5.15 1.84
N LEU A 180 8.49 -5.68 2.98
CA LEU A 180 8.03 -7.06 3.07
C LEU A 180 6.57 -7.16 2.65
N ASP A 181 6.33 -7.74 1.47
CA ASP A 181 5.00 -8.19 1.10
C ASP A 181 4.75 -9.57 1.70
N LEU A 182 3.86 -9.60 2.69
CA LEU A 182 3.58 -10.79 3.48
C LEU A 182 2.93 -11.90 2.63
N GLY A 183 2.03 -11.53 1.71
CA GLY A 183 1.36 -12.51 0.85
C GLY A 183 2.31 -13.14 -0.16
N HIS A 184 3.18 -12.33 -0.77
CA HIS A 184 4.18 -12.85 -1.69
C HIS A 184 5.22 -13.72 -0.97
N ALA A 185 5.72 -13.27 0.19
CA ALA A 185 6.70 -14.04 0.98
C ALA A 185 6.14 -15.40 1.41
N SER A 186 4.91 -15.45 1.95
CA SER A 186 4.30 -16.70 2.42
C SER A 186 4.19 -17.76 1.33
N ARG A 187 4.03 -17.37 0.06
CA ARG A 187 3.99 -18.30 -1.07
C ARG A 187 5.32 -18.97 -1.39
N THR A 188 6.42 -18.49 -0.82
CA THR A 188 7.74 -19.14 -0.91
C THR A 188 7.97 -20.18 0.18
N GLY A 189 6.98 -20.39 1.07
CA GLY A 189 7.05 -21.34 2.17
C GLY A 189 7.76 -20.84 3.41
N VAL A 190 8.13 -19.54 3.47
CA VAL A 190 8.76 -18.94 4.66
C VAL A 190 7.74 -18.59 5.74
N ASP A 191 8.15 -18.59 7.01
CA ASP A 191 7.36 -17.99 8.09
C ASP A 191 7.56 -16.47 8.05
N VAL A 192 6.48 -15.73 7.76
CA VAL A 192 6.51 -14.26 7.69
C VAL A 192 6.87 -13.61 9.03
N ILE A 193 6.67 -14.29 10.15
CA ILE A 193 7.07 -13.81 11.47
C ILE A 193 8.59 -13.81 11.59
N GLU A 194 9.24 -14.90 11.16
CA GLU A 194 10.71 -14.99 11.13
C GLU A 194 11.31 -13.94 10.18
N GLU A 195 10.67 -13.73 9.02
CA GLU A 195 11.08 -12.68 8.07
C GLU A 195 11.03 -11.27 8.69
N ILE A 196 9.96 -10.95 9.44
CA ILE A 196 9.82 -9.67 10.16
C ILE A 196 10.92 -9.53 11.22
N GLU A 197 11.15 -10.56 12.05
CA GLU A 197 12.16 -10.53 13.10
C GLU A 197 13.58 -10.41 12.52
N MET A 198 13.87 -11.14 11.44
CA MET A 198 15.16 -11.09 10.75
C MET A 198 15.43 -9.73 10.10
N ALA A 199 14.40 -9.07 9.59
CA ALA A 199 14.54 -7.77 8.93
C ALA A 199 14.98 -6.66 9.91
N GLY A 200 14.47 -6.68 11.14
CA GLY A 200 14.82 -5.69 12.16
C GLY A 200 14.76 -4.25 11.63
N ASP A 201 15.83 -3.48 11.82
CA ASP A 201 15.91 -2.08 11.38
C ASP A 201 15.92 -1.90 9.85
N ARG A 202 16.08 -2.99 9.10
CA ARG A 202 15.98 -2.97 7.62
C ARG A 202 14.55 -3.12 7.12
N LEU A 203 13.57 -3.32 7.97
CA LEU A 203 12.17 -3.34 7.61
C LEU A 203 11.66 -1.91 7.45
N HIS A 204 11.59 -1.44 6.21
CA HIS A 204 11.24 -0.04 5.92
C HIS A 204 9.77 0.16 5.57
N ASP A 205 9.13 -0.85 4.96
CA ASP A 205 7.70 -0.85 4.63
C ASP A 205 7.13 -2.27 4.70
N ILE A 206 5.82 -2.40 4.81
CA ILE A 206 5.10 -3.68 4.78
C ILE A 206 3.89 -3.54 3.88
N HIS A 207 3.73 -4.49 2.95
CA HIS A 207 2.47 -4.74 2.26
C HIS A 207 1.78 -5.96 2.85
N ILE A 208 0.51 -5.78 3.26
CA ILE A 208 -0.32 -6.87 3.74
C ILE A 208 -1.37 -7.24 2.72
N LYS A 209 -1.47 -8.53 2.46
CA LYS A 209 -2.57 -9.19 1.76
C LYS A 209 -2.80 -10.55 2.40
N ASP A 210 -4.01 -11.06 2.35
CA ASP A 210 -4.35 -12.38 2.91
C ASP A 210 -4.69 -13.36 1.79
N LEU A 211 -4.39 -14.62 2.00
CA LEU A 211 -4.53 -15.69 1.02
C LEU A 211 -5.23 -16.88 1.66
N THR A 212 -6.13 -17.54 0.94
CA THR A 212 -6.70 -18.81 1.39
C THR A 212 -5.71 -19.97 1.30
N SER A 213 -4.68 -19.84 0.45
CA SER A 213 -3.60 -20.82 0.26
C SER A 213 -2.28 -20.11 -0.03
N PHE A 214 -1.22 -20.53 0.65
CA PHE A 214 0.13 -20.02 0.40
C PHE A 214 0.82 -20.67 -0.82
N THR A 215 0.15 -21.60 -1.48
CA THR A 215 0.65 -22.24 -2.71
C THR A 215 -0.05 -21.76 -3.98
N ASP A 216 -1.15 -21.00 -3.85
CA ASP A 216 -1.94 -20.51 -4.97
C ASP A 216 -1.81 -18.99 -5.12
N LYS A 217 -1.29 -18.55 -6.27
CA LYS A 217 -1.14 -17.13 -6.59
C LYS A 217 -2.47 -16.38 -6.65
N GLY A 218 -3.55 -17.05 -7.04
CA GLY A 218 -4.87 -16.47 -7.20
C GLY A 218 -5.73 -16.45 -5.94
N SER A 219 -5.19 -16.86 -4.79
CA SER A 219 -6.00 -17.15 -3.59
C SER A 219 -6.20 -15.92 -2.67
N GLN A 220 -5.95 -14.69 -3.13
CA GLN A 220 -6.14 -13.49 -2.30
C GLN A 220 -7.60 -13.32 -1.87
N VAL A 221 -7.77 -13.03 -0.58
CA VAL A 221 -9.05 -12.73 0.07
C VAL A 221 -8.92 -11.49 0.94
N GLU A 222 -10.04 -10.99 1.47
CA GLU A 222 -10.03 -9.92 2.47
C GLU A 222 -9.20 -10.35 3.68
N VAL A 223 -8.42 -9.42 4.24
CA VAL A 223 -7.61 -9.68 5.42
C VAL A 223 -8.50 -10.15 6.57
N GLY A 224 -8.17 -11.32 7.10
CA GLY A 224 -8.93 -12.02 8.14
C GLY A 224 -9.79 -13.17 7.63
N LYS A 225 -9.90 -13.36 6.30
CA LYS A 225 -10.59 -14.51 5.71
C LYS A 225 -9.65 -15.61 5.23
N GLY A 226 -8.37 -15.36 5.26
CA GLY A 226 -7.34 -16.28 4.79
C GLY A 226 -6.55 -16.94 5.92
N ALA A 227 -5.35 -17.37 5.55
CA ALA A 227 -4.43 -18.10 6.43
C ALA A 227 -3.33 -17.20 7.03
N MET A 228 -3.28 -15.89 6.67
CA MET A 228 -2.26 -14.98 7.18
C MET A 228 -2.40 -14.82 8.70
N PRO A 229 -1.33 -15.05 9.49
CA PRO A 229 -1.38 -14.96 10.94
C PRO A 229 -1.35 -13.49 11.44
N VAL A 230 -2.35 -12.69 11.05
CA VAL A 230 -2.40 -11.23 11.24
C VAL A 230 -2.16 -10.82 12.69
N ALA A 231 -2.74 -11.55 13.65
CA ALA A 231 -2.55 -11.26 15.07
C ALA A 231 -1.07 -11.43 15.49
N ARG A 232 -0.41 -12.49 15.01
CA ARG A 232 1.02 -12.72 15.27
C ARG A 232 1.88 -11.66 14.58
N VAL A 233 1.56 -11.29 13.33
CA VAL A 233 2.23 -10.22 12.60
C VAL A 233 2.22 -8.94 13.42
N PHE A 234 1.04 -8.47 13.85
CA PHE A 234 0.94 -7.22 14.62
C PHE A 234 1.63 -7.31 15.99
N ALA A 235 1.52 -8.43 16.69
CA ALA A 235 2.25 -8.64 17.95
C ALA A 235 3.77 -8.57 17.75
N THR A 236 4.28 -9.14 16.66
CA THR A 236 5.71 -9.10 16.33
C THR A 236 6.16 -7.69 15.98
N LEU A 237 5.40 -6.95 15.18
CA LEU A 237 5.70 -5.55 14.85
C LEU A 237 5.74 -4.66 16.10
N LYS A 238 4.82 -4.87 17.05
CA LYS A 238 4.86 -4.20 18.36
C LYS A 238 6.12 -4.57 19.15
N LYS A 239 6.44 -5.87 19.22
CA LYS A 239 7.63 -6.39 19.93
C LYS A 239 8.93 -5.76 19.42
N ILE A 240 9.10 -5.65 18.09
CA ILE A 240 10.30 -5.04 17.49
C ILE A 240 10.22 -3.51 17.40
N LYS A 241 9.14 -2.89 17.90
CA LYS A 241 8.88 -1.44 17.84
C LYS A 241 8.98 -0.89 16.41
N TYR A 242 8.38 -1.60 15.45
CA TYR A 242 8.40 -1.20 14.04
C TYR A 242 7.84 0.21 13.84
N PRO A 243 8.65 1.16 13.30
CA PRO A 243 8.24 2.56 13.21
C PRO A 243 7.44 2.88 11.94
N GLY A 244 7.31 1.92 11.03
CA GLY A 244 6.69 2.09 9.72
C GLY A 244 5.17 1.97 9.72
N VAL A 245 4.64 1.58 8.59
CA VAL A 245 3.21 1.33 8.36
C VAL A 245 2.98 -0.07 7.83
N VAL A 246 1.74 -0.57 7.97
CA VAL A 246 1.27 -1.78 7.30
C VAL A 246 0.27 -1.35 6.24
N GLY A 247 0.71 -1.38 4.98
CA GLY A 247 -0.07 -0.96 3.82
C GLY A 247 -0.92 -2.10 3.27
N LEU A 248 -2.25 -1.95 3.27
CA LEU A 248 -3.11 -2.89 2.58
C LEU A 248 -2.94 -2.75 1.07
N GLU A 249 -2.47 -3.81 0.41
CA GLU A 249 -2.44 -3.93 -1.05
C GLU A 249 -3.54 -4.90 -1.52
N TYR A 250 -4.73 -4.33 -1.80
CA TYR A 250 -5.92 -5.07 -2.17
C TYR A 250 -6.04 -5.21 -3.69
N GLU A 251 -5.96 -6.45 -4.18
CA GLU A 251 -5.90 -6.71 -5.62
C GLU A 251 -7.11 -7.47 -6.18
N ILE A 252 -8.05 -7.88 -5.32
CA ILE A 252 -9.15 -8.81 -5.65
C ILE A 252 -10.11 -8.23 -6.67
N ASN A 253 -10.61 -6.99 -6.45
CA ASN A 253 -11.57 -6.32 -7.32
C ASN A 253 -11.18 -4.87 -7.56
N ALA A 254 -10.39 -4.62 -8.60
CA ALA A 254 -9.90 -3.28 -8.90
C ALA A 254 -10.99 -2.26 -9.27
N ASN A 255 -12.15 -2.72 -9.76
CA ASN A 255 -13.24 -1.83 -10.18
C ASN A 255 -14.19 -1.43 -9.03
N ALA A 256 -14.23 -2.22 -7.94
CA ALA A 256 -15.07 -1.97 -6.76
C ALA A 256 -14.38 -2.47 -5.47
N PRO A 257 -13.19 -1.92 -5.10
CA PRO A 257 -12.39 -2.46 -3.99
C PRO A 257 -12.89 -2.02 -2.60
N GLN A 258 -13.75 -1.01 -2.52
CA GLN A 258 -14.06 -0.28 -1.29
C GLN A 258 -14.63 -1.18 -0.19
N ALA A 259 -15.57 -2.08 -0.53
CA ALA A 259 -16.19 -2.96 0.45
C ALA A 259 -15.19 -3.95 1.05
N GLY A 260 -14.39 -4.62 0.21
CA GLY A 260 -13.38 -5.56 0.70
C GLY A 260 -12.23 -4.88 1.44
N MET A 261 -11.83 -3.68 1.03
CA MET A 261 -10.87 -2.87 1.79
C MET A 261 -11.43 -2.47 3.17
N ALA A 262 -12.71 -2.05 3.23
CA ALA A 262 -13.35 -1.69 4.50
C ALA A 262 -13.44 -2.88 5.45
N GLU A 263 -13.78 -4.06 4.94
CA GLU A 263 -13.81 -5.30 5.71
C GLU A 263 -12.41 -5.67 6.23
N SER A 264 -11.39 -5.62 5.36
CA SER A 264 -9.99 -5.87 5.73
C SER A 264 -9.51 -4.92 6.83
N PHE A 265 -9.80 -3.61 6.72
CA PHE A 265 -9.43 -2.64 7.75
C PHE A 265 -10.21 -2.83 9.05
N SER A 266 -11.48 -3.21 8.98
CA SER A 266 -12.29 -3.51 10.16
C SER A 266 -11.69 -4.67 10.96
N TYR A 267 -11.33 -5.76 10.27
CA TYR A 267 -10.67 -6.89 10.90
C TYR A 267 -9.32 -6.51 11.53
N MET A 268 -8.46 -5.82 10.78
CA MET A 268 -7.14 -5.40 11.28
C MET A 268 -7.25 -4.50 12.51
N ARG A 269 -8.20 -3.57 12.53
CA ARG A 269 -8.48 -2.73 13.72
C ARG A 269 -8.94 -3.57 14.89
N GLY A 270 -9.84 -4.53 14.67
CA GLY A 270 -10.31 -5.44 15.72
C GLY A 270 -9.16 -6.24 16.36
N VAL A 271 -8.21 -6.72 15.54
CA VAL A 271 -7.00 -7.40 16.04
C VAL A 271 -6.14 -6.45 16.89
N LEU A 272 -5.91 -5.23 16.43
CA LEU A 272 -5.13 -4.22 17.16
C LEU A 272 -5.81 -3.82 18.49
N ASP A 273 -7.13 -3.68 18.50
CA ASP A 273 -7.91 -3.38 19.69
C ASP A 273 -7.84 -4.53 20.72
N GLY A 274 -7.94 -5.76 20.25
CA GLY A 274 -7.82 -6.95 21.12
C GLY A 274 -6.43 -7.15 21.73
N GLN A 275 -5.40 -6.51 21.20
CA GLN A 275 -4.02 -6.57 21.71
C GLN A 275 -3.65 -5.43 22.67
N ARG A 276 -4.61 -4.61 23.08
CA ARG A 276 -4.41 -3.48 24.02
C ARG A 276 -4.55 -3.85 25.50
N GLY A 277 -4.91 -5.10 25.79
CA GLY A 277 -5.10 -5.63 27.13
C GLY A 277 -3.80 -5.92 27.88
#